data_b3afc9e342d9fa632fa315c24c6ecdca
#
_entry.id   b3afc9e342d9fa632fa315c24c6ecdca
#
_cell.length_a   1.000
_cell.length_b   1.000
_cell.length_c   1.000
_cell.angle_alpha   90.00
_cell.angle_beta   90.00
_cell.angle_gamma   90.00
#
_symmetry.space_group_name_H-M   'P 1'
#
loop_
_entity.id
_entity.type
_entity.pdbx_description
1 polymer ?
#
loop_
_entity_poly.entity_id
_entity_poly.type
_entity_poly.pdbx_seq_one_letter_code
_entity_poly.pdbx_strand_id
1 'polypeptide(L)'
;MRNILLPAIAGVSLLAIHGAAAEDAASENPAATWDLTALYATVDDWDKARQDVLAELGAIESHRGKLGDSADALFEAYHDVYATYRKAVRVAIYASLNADEDLRSTVEQERDELAGIMLSRFGEATAWMQPELIAVGREVIESFINEDARLAPYAFQLDNALRNAPHTLSAETEQTLSYFSQSFGAPNSIYSMIANSDIPWPTITLSDGTEVTVDSQGYGRARGSENRDDRKQVFDTFWSKWKEYRNSVGLVMNSHLQTQVALAKARNYDSVLDRELFSDNLPPAVYHTLVSEVNKALPTLHRYFKLRGRMLGVEQMHYYDIYPPLVSLDRTFDLDTSKKITLEAMSVLGEDWVSMQEAAMNERWMHVYPQRGKRSGAYMSGGAYDVHPYLLLNHNDDYSSLSTFAHEWGHAMHTLYAKQEQPFETAGYSTFIAEIPSTSLELILQ
;
A
#
# COMPACT_ATOMS: atom_id res chain seq x y z
N MET A 1 -2.17 17.43 10.31
CA MET A 1 -2.41 16.21 11.06
C MET A 1 -2.50 15.05 10.09
N ARG A 2 -1.34 14.46 9.75
CA ARG A 2 -1.23 13.34 8.83
C ARG A 2 -0.09 12.42 9.26
N ASN A 3 0.14 12.29 10.55
CA ASN A 3 1.20 11.43 11.09
C ASN A 3 0.74 10.62 12.31
N ILE A 4 -0.54 10.29 12.40
CA ILE A 4 -0.88 9.01 13.01
C ILE A 4 -0.76 8.07 11.82
N LEU A 5 0.32 7.31 11.81
CA LEU A 5 0.66 6.32 10.81
C LEU A 5 -0.55 5.41 10.57
N LEU A 6 -1.32 5.69 9.52
CA LEU A 6 -1.99 4.61 8.83
C LEU A 6 -0.84 3.71 8.35
N PRO A 7 -0.81 2.43 8.74
CA PRO A 7 0.10 1.51 8.08
C PRO A 7 -0.15 1.68 6.59
N ALA A 8 0.90 1.95 5.85
CA ALA A 8 0.87 2.10 4.42
C ALA A 8 0.10 0.90 3.85
N ILE A 9 -0.98 1.17 3.14
CA ILE A 9 -1.49 0.21 2.17
C ILE A 9 -0.34 0.08 1.19
N ALA A 10 0.40 -1.01 1.32
CA ALA A 10 1.57 -1.30 0.51
C ALA A 10 1.23 -1.19 -0.96
N GLY A 11 2.15 -0.65 -1.71
CA GLY A 11 2.00 -0.18 -3.06
C GLY A 11 1.24 -1.12 -4.00
N VAL A 12 0.37 -0.51 -4.77
CA VAL A 12 -0.31 -1.15 -5.89
C VAL A 12 0.74 -1.49 -6.95
N SER A 13 1.21 -2.73 -6.95
CA SER A 13 1.92 -3.29 -8.10
C SER A 13 0.90 -3.56 -9.20
N LEU A 14 0.89 -2.71 -10.22
CA LEU A 14 0.10 -2.91 -11.44
C LEU A 14 0.67 -4.11 -12.22
N LEU A 15 0.15 -5.30 -11.97
CA LEU A 15 0.39 -6.48 -12.80
C LEU A 15 -0.91 -6.98 -13.42
N ALA A 16 -0.81 -7.37 -14.68
CA ALA A 16 -1.89 -7.58 -15.62
C ALA A 16 -2.74 -8.83 -15.34
N ILE A 17 -4.03 -8.74 -15.66
CA ILE A 17 -5.02 -9.79 -15.50
C ILE A 17 -5.28 -10.47 -16.85
N HIS A 18 -5.26 -11.79 -16.87
CA HIS A 18 -5.92 -12.63 -17.86
C HIS A 18 -7.27 -13.05 -17.27
N GLY A 19 -8.35 -12.86 -17.96
CA GLY A 19 -9.61 -13.31 -17.42
C GLY A 19 -10.78 -13.31 -18.37
N ALA A 20 -11.17 -14.49 -18.79
CA ALA A 20 -12.56 -14.78 -19.17
C ALA A 20 -12.99 -16.19 -18.73
N ALA A 21 -12.03 -17.06 -18.32
CA ALA A 21 -12.34 -18.41 -17.86
C ALA A 21 -12.32 -18.61 -16.34
N ALA A 22 -11.92 -17.58 -15.57
CA ALA A 22 -11.79 -17.64 -14.12
C ALA A 22 -13.03 -17.09 -13.36
N GLU A 23 -14.00 -16.50 -14.06
CA GLU A 23 -15.17 -15.88 -13.41
C GLU A 23 -16.05 -16.85 -12.62
N ASP A 24 -16.05 -18.16 -12.96
CA ASP A 24 -16.84 -19.18 -12.26
C ASP A 24 -16.03 -19.98 -11.22
N ALA A 25 -14.71 -19.95 -11.27
CA ALA A 25 -13.88 -20.82 -10.40
C ALA A 25 -13.80 -20.32 -8.94
N ALA A 26 -13.90 -19.01 -8.71
CA ALA A 26 -13.81 -18.43 -7.35
C ALA A 26 -15.08 -18.70 -6.52
N SER A 27 -16.26 -18.80 -7.16
CA SER A 27 -17.53 -19.07 -6.46
C SER A 27 -17.67 -20.53 -6.00
N GLU A 28 -16.86 -21.44 -6.55
CA GLU A 28 -16.95 -22.89 -6.28
C GLU A 28 -15.89 -23.41 -5.28
N ASN A 29 -14.83 -22.63 -4.96
CA ASN A 29 -13.76 -23.05 -4.06
C ASN A 29 -13.65 -22.14 -2.83
N PRO A 30 -14.33 -22.46 -1.71
CA PRO A 30 -14.23 -21.67 -0.47
C PRO A 30 -12.81 -21.55 0.09
N ALA A 31 -11.91 -22.47 -0.27
CA ALA A 31 -10.49 -22.41 0.13
C ALA A 31 -9.70 -21.31 -0.60
N ALA A 32 -10.24 -20.76 -1.68
CA ALA A 32 -9.63 -19.68 -2.45
C ALA A 32 -10.16 -18.27 -2.06
N THR A 33 -11.00 -18.19 -1.04
CA THR A 33 -11.50 -16.93 -0.47
C THR A 33 -11.08 -16.81 0.98
N TRP A 34 -10.74 -15.62 1.41
CA TRP A 34 -10.39 -15.37 2.81
C TRP A 34 -11.55 -15.57 3.77
N ASP A 35 -11.25 -15.77 5.04
CA ASP A 35 -12.22 -15.84 6.14
C ASP A 35 -12.01 -14.65 7.08
N LEU A 36 -12.92 -13.69 7.03
CA LEU A 36 -12.82 -12.46 7.82
C LEU A 36 -13.39 -12.62 9.24
N THR A 37 -13.84 -13.81 9.62
CA THR A 37 -14.44 -14.04 10.95
C THR A 37 -13.42 -13.85 12.10
N ALA A 38 -12.12 -13.98 11.81
CA ALA A 38 -11.08 -13.65 12.78
C ALA A 38 -11.03 -12.14 13.11
N LEU A 39 -11.50 -11.27 12.20
CA LEU A 39 -11.70 -9.85 12.48
C LEU A 39 -13.01 -9.64 13.24
N TYR A 40 -14.13 -9.98 12.64
CA TYR A 40 -15.46 -9.94 13.27
C TYR A 40 -16.31 -11.11 12.77
N ALA A 41 -16.95 -11.84 13.69
CA ALA A 41 -17.76 -12.99 13.34
C ALA A 41 -19.04 -12.60 12.58
N THR A 42 -19.57 -11.42 12.87
CA THR A 42 -20.77 -10.88 12.21
C THR A 42 -20.63 -9.38 11.93
N VAL A 43 -21.48 -8.87 11.04
CA VAL A 43 -21.60 -7.43 10.78
C VAL A 43 -22.06 -6.66 12.03
N ASP A 44 -22.93 -7.27 12.84
CA ASP A 44 -23.40 -6.67 14.10
C ASP A 44 -22.23 -6.48 15.10
N ASP A 45 -21.34 -7.48 15.19
CA ASP A 45 -20.12 -7.38 16.03
C ASP A 45 -19.20 -6.27 15.54
N TRP A 46 -19.06 -6.13 14.23
CA TRP A 46 -18.30 -5.04 13.61
C TRP A 46 -18.91 -3.66 13.92
N ASP A 47 -20.23 -3.49 13.72
CA ASP A 47 -20.88 -2.20 13.99
C ASP A 47 -20.84 -1.85 15.47
N LYS A 48 -21.02 -2.84 16.34
CA LYS A 48 -20.83 -2.64 17.79
C LYS A 48 -19.42 -2.14 18.09
N ALA A 49 -18.38 -2.77 17.55
CA ALA A 49 -17.00 -2.34 17.76
C ALA A 49 -16.75 -0.93 17.25
N ARG A 50 -17.32 -0.55 16.09
CA ARG A 50 -17.28 0.81 15.56
C ARG A 50 -17.93 1.83 16.49
N GLN A 51 -19.10 1.50 17.07
CA GLN A 51 -19.77 2.36 18.03
C GLN A 51 -18.99 2.46 19.34
N ASP A 52 -18.37 1.37 19.81
CA ASP A 52 -17.52 1.37 21.00
C ASP A 52 -16.32 2.32 20.82
N VAL A 53 -15.63 2.31 19.65
CA VAL A 53 -14.58 3.27 19.31
C VAL A 53 -15.10 4.71 19.40
N LEU A 54 -16.25 5.00 18.80
CA LEU A 54 -16.82 6.36 18.83
C LEU A 54 -17.18 6.81 20.25
N ALA A 55 -17.60 5.90 21.11
CA ALA A 55 -17.93 6.20 22.51
C ALA A 55 -16.68 6.50 23.37
N GLU A 56 -15.53 5.91 23.02
CA GLU A 56 -14.25 6.13 23.73
C GLU A 56 -13.61 7.48 23.43
N LEU A 57 -13.99 8.18 22.35
CA LEU A 57 -13.36 9.45 21.95
C LEU A 57 -13.46 10.55 23.01
N GLY A 58 -14.56 10.58 23.76
CA GLY A 58 -14.73 11.55 24.87
C GLY A 58 -13.74 11.33 26.01
N ALA A 59 -13.35 10.08 26.30
CA ALA A 59 -12.33 9.76 27.28
C ALA A 59 -10.95 10.26 26.81
N ILE A 60 -10.60 10.06 25.54
CA ILE A 60 -9.36 10.59 24.94
C ILE A 60 -9.28 12.11 25.08
N GLU A 61 -10.34 12.83 24.76
CA GLU A 61 -10.37 14.29 24.89
C GLU A 61 -10.19 14.77 26.33
N SER A 62 -10.56 13.98 27.34
CA SER A 62 -10.39 14.31 28.74
C SER A 62 -8.93 14.42 29.21
N HIS A 63 -7.98 13.89 28.46
CA HIS A 63 -6.53 13.99 28.70
C HIS A 63 -5.94 15.33 28.21
N ARG A 64 -6.69 16.10 27.42
CA ARG A 64 -6.22 17.36 26.86
C ARG A 64 -5.84 18.35 27.95
N GLY A 65 -4.67 18.95 27.81
CA GLY A 65 -4.09 19.90 28.77
C GLY A 65 -3.35 19.24 29.93
N LYS A 66 -3.14 17.89 29.89
CA LYS A 66 -2.55 17.14 31.00
C LYS A 66 -1.27 16.36 30.64
N LEU A 67 -0.82 16.39 29.38
CA LEU A 67 0.36 15.61 28.96
C LEU A 67 1.64 16.00 29.69
N GLY A 68 1.71 17.23 30.23
CA GLY A 68 2.85 17.74 30.98
C GLY A 68 2.71 17.61 32.51
N ASP A 69 1.61 17.09 33.03
CA ASP A 69 1.34 17.07 34.47
C ASP A 69 2.22 16.02 35.20
N SER A 70 2.40 14.86 34.61
CA SER A 70 3.24 13.76 35.14
C SER A 70 3.51 12.68 34.10
N ALA A 71 4.47 11.79 34.36
CA ALA A 71 4.73 10.60 33.55
C ALA A 71 3.49 9.69 33.47
N ASP A 72 2.77 9.53 34.59
CA ASP A 72 1.53 8.74 34.66
C ASP A 72 0.43 9.34 33.76
N ALA A 73 0.21 10.67 33.80
CA ALA A 73 -0.77 11.33 32.95
C ALA A 73 -0.45 11.21 31.45
N LEU A 74 0.84 11.28 31.10
CA LEU A 74 1.31 11.04 29.72
C LEU A 74 1.06 9.58 29.30
N PHE A 75 1.38 8.62 30.18
CA PHE A 75 1.14 7.21 29.94
C PHE A 75 -0.35 6.91 29.71
N GLU A 76 -1.23 7.34 30.59
CA GLU A 76 -2.66 7.09 30.50
C GLU A 76 -3.24 7.66 29.18
N ALA A 77 -2.82 8.87 28.80
CA ALA A 77 -3.26 9.48 27.53
C ALA A 77 -2.81 8.64 26.31
N TYR A 78 -1.55 8.23 26.25
CA TYR A 78 -1.03 7.40 25.15
C TYR A 78 -1.63 6.00 25.16
N HIS A 79 -1.79 5.39 26.32
CA HIS A 79 -2.42 4.09 26.48
C HIS A 79 -3.85 4.08 25.91
N ASP A 80 -4.70 5.02 26.31
CA ASP A 80 -6.08 5.11 25.86
C ASP A 80 -6.17 5.38 24.36
N VAL A 81 -5.33 6.26 23.85
CA VAL A 81 -5.28 6.57 22.41
C VAL A 81 -4.88 5.35 21.59
N TYR A 82 -3.82 4.64 22.00
CA TYR A 82 -3.34 3.47 21.23
C TYR A 82 -4.27 2.27 21.38
N ALA A 83 -4.88 2.06 22.54
CA ALA A 83 -5.89 1.03 22.75
C ALA A 83 -7.11 1.25 21.85
N THR A 84 -7.60 2.50 21.77
CA THR A 84 -8.73 2.85 20.90
C THR A 84 -8.33 2.79 19.42
N TYR A 85 -7.12 3.25 19.06
CA TYR A 85 -6.60 3.18 17.68
C TYR A 85 -6.50 1.73 17.18
N ARG A 86 -6.01 0.81 18.01
CA ARG A 86 -5.92 -0.61 17.68
C ARG A 86 -7.28 -1.21 17.31
N LYS A 87 -8.34 -0.85 18.06
CA LYS A 87 -9.72 -1.23 17.73
C LYS A 87 -10.19 -0.57 16.42
N ALA A 88 -9.93 0.72 16.26
CA ALA A 88 -10.34 1.49 15.09
C ALA A 88 -9.73 0.92 13.79
N VAL A 89 -8.45 0.56 13.80
CA VAL A 89 -7.78 -0.07 12.66
C VAL A 89 -8.43 -1.42 12.32
N ARG A 90 -8.74 -2.24 13.31
CA ARG A 90 -9.40 -3.53 13.08
C ARG A 90 -10.79 -3.37 12.45
N VAL A 91 -11.56 -2.37 12.89
CA VAL A 91 -12.86 -2.00 12.29
C VAL A 91 -12.69 -1.59 10.83
N ALA A 92 -11.71 -0.74 10.54
CA ALA A 92 -11.45 -0.24 9.19
C ALA A 92 -10.99 -1.35 8.24
N ILE A 93 -10.10 -2.23 8.68
CA ILE A 93 -9.61 -3.36 7.87
C ILE A 93 -10.75 -4.30 7.49
N TYR A 94 -11.64 -4.67 8.41
CA TYR A 94 -12.79 -5.51 8.08
C TYR A 94 -13.68 -4.90 6.98
N ALA A 95 -14.00 -3.63 7.12
CA ALA A 95 -14.82 -2.91 6.15
C ALA A 95 -14.16 -2.83 4.77
N SER A 96 -12.89 -2.46 4.72
CA SER A 96 -12.12 -2.34 3.49
C SER A 96 -11.96 -3.68 2.76
N LEU A 97 -11.67 -4.78 3.48
CA LEU A 97 -11.53 -6.10 2.87
C LEU A 97 -12.85 -6.60 2.26
N ASN A 98 -14.00 -6.39 2.93
CA ASN A 98 -15.31 -6.71 2.36
C ASN A 98 -15.61 -5.85 1.12
N ALA A 99 -15.31 -4.56 1.16
CA ALA A 99 -15.53 -3.65 0.04
C ALA A 99 -14.68 -4.04 -1.20
N ASP A 100 -13.49 -4.57 -0.98
CA ASP A 100 -12.56 -4.97 -2.05
C ASP A 100 -12.95 -6.28 -2.75
N GLU A 101 -13.82 -7.11 -2.14
CA GLU A 101 -14.37 -8.30 -2.79
C GLU A 101 -15.30 -7.94 -3.97
N ASP A 102 -16.10 -6.87 -3.82
CA ASP A 102 -16.93 -6.33 -4.90
C ASP A 102 -17.15 -4.82 -4.74
N LEU A 103 -16.36 -4.02 -5.43
CA LEU A 103 -16.46 -2.56 -5.46
C LEU A 103 -17.82 -2.01 -5.92
N ARG A 104 -18.71 -2.87 -6.46
CA ARG A 104 -20.07 -2.51 -6.89
C ARG A 104 -21.09 -2.68 -5.77
N SER A 105 -20.72 -3.36 -4.68
CA SER A 105 -21.59 -3.56 -3.54
C SER A 105 -21.79 -2.26 -2.78
N THR A 106 -22.96 -1.64 -2.94
CA THR A 106 -23.26 -0.38 -2.23
C THR A 106 -23.27 -0.56 -0.72
N VAL A 107 -23.64 -1.73 -0.23
CA VAL A 107 -23.65 -2.05 1.21
C VAL A 107 -22.24 -2.09 1.78
N GLU A 108 -21.30 -2.71 1.07
CA GLU A 108 -19.92 -2.80 1.52
C GLU A 108 -19.19 -1.45 1.39
N GLN A 109 -19.48 -0.70 0.33
CA GLN A 109 -18.96 0.67 0.18
C GLN A 109 -19.48 1.61 1.28
N GLU A 110 -20.76 1.51 1.67
CA GLU A 110 -21.31 2.27 2.80
C GLU A 110 -20.61 1.88 4.12
N ARG A 111 -20.33 0.60 4.32
CA ARG A 111 -19.61 0.12 5.51
C ARG A 111 -18.18 0.67 5.58
N ASP A 112 -17.46 0.68 4.47
CA ASP A 112 -16.11 1.25 4.38
C ASP A 112 -16.13 2.77 4.63
N GLU A 113 -17.14 3.48 4.11
CA GLU A 113 -17.32 4.90 4.37
C GLU A 113 -17.61 5.18 5.87
N LEU A 114 -18.44 4.38 6.52
CA LEU A 114 -18.71 4.49 7.96
C LEU A 114 -17.45 4.27 8.79
N ALA A 115 -16.58 3.35 8.40
CA ALA A 115 -15.27 3.16 9.03
C ALA A 115 -14.34 4.37 8.79
N GLY A 116 -14.36 4.93 7.59
CA GLY A 116 -13.63 6.16 7.26
C GLY A 116 -14.07 7.37 8.09
N ILE A 117 -15.38 7.53 8.30
CA ILE A 117 -15.94 8.59 9.18
C ILE A 117 -15.47 8.37 10.62
N MET A 118 -15.50 7.13 11.12
CA MET A 118 -15.00 6.82 12.48
C MET A 118 -13.52 7.20 12.63
N LEU A 119 -12.67 6.83 11.67
CA LEU A 119 -11.25 7.20 11.67
C LEU A 119 -11.04 8.72 11.62
N SER A 120 -11.86 9.45 10.86
CA SER A 120 -11.82 10.89 10.82
C SER A 120 -12.12 11.51 12.19
N ARG A 121 -13.16 11.03 12.87
CA ARG A 121 -13.50 11.48 14.23
C ARG A 121 -12.43 11.14 15.26
N PHE A 122 -11.80 9.97 15.14
CA PHE A 122 -10.65 9.63 15.96
C PHE A 122 -9.49 10.61 15.74
N GLY A 123 -9.19 10.95 14.48
CA GLY A 123 -8.20 11.95 14.13
C GLY A 123 -8.52 13.35 14.71
N GLU A 124 -9.78 13.76 14.70
CA GLU A 124 -10.23 15.01 15.32
C GLU A 124 -10.01 15.00 16.83
N ALA A 125 -10.41 13.92 17.51
CA ALA A 125 -10.30 13.76 18.96
C ALA A 125 -8.84 13.70 19.46
N THR A 126 -7.89 13.33 18.61
CA THR A 126 -6.45 13.23 18.95
C THR A 126 -5.61 14.41 18.44
N ALA A 127 -6.21 15.34 17.68
CA ALA A 127 -5.52 16.43 17.00
C ALA A 127 -4.71 17.37 17.92
N TRP A 128 -5.13 17.50 19.16
CA TRP A 128 -4.51 18.33 20.19
C TRP A 128 -3.20 17.77 20.74
N MET A 129 -2.96 16.46 20.62
CA MET A 129 -1.84 15.78 21.30
C MET A 129 -0.47 16.28 20.83
N GLN A 130 -0.22 16.35 19.52
CA GLN A 130 1.08 16.75 19.02
C GLN A 130 1.44 18.22 19.38
N PRO A 131 0.56 19.22 19.20
CA PRO A 131 0.84 20.56 19.66
C PRO A 131 1.09 20.66 21.17
N GLU A 132 0.34 19.94 21.99
CA GLU A 132 0.53 19.92 23.43
C GLU A 132 1.85 19.27 23.83
N LEU A 133 2.19 18.12 23.23
CA LEU A 133 3.47 17.45 23.47
C LEU A 133 4.65 18.36 23.12
N ILE A 134 4.57 19.09 22.02
CA ILE A 134 5.60 20.06 21.61
C ILE A 134 5.70 21.20 22.64
N ALA A 135 4.58 21.66 23.19
CA ALA A 135 4.55 22.72 24.19
C ALA A 135 5.13 22.25 25.54
N VAL A 136 4.92 20.99 25.92
CA VAL A 136 5.56 20.37 27.12
C VAL A 136 7.07 20.35 26.95
N GLY A 137 7.56 20.01 25.77
CA GLY A 137 8.97 20.09 25.40
C GLY A 137 9.76 18.80 25.66
N ARG A 138 10.85 18.67 24.92
CA ARG A 138 11.68 17.46 24.86
C ARG A 138 12.22 17.04 26.24
N GLU A 139 12.80 17.97 26.99
CA GLU A 139 13.45 17.67 28.28
C GLU A 139 12.47 17.03 29.29
N VAL A 140 11.24 17.52 29.34
CA VAL A 140 10.20 17.00 30.25
C VAL A 140 9.76 15.62 29.80
N ILE A 141 9.51 15.41 28.49
CA ILE A 141 9.08 14.14 27.94
C ILE A 141 10.16 13.06 28.12
N GLU A 142 11.43 13.37 27.87
CA GLU A 142 12.56 12.44 28.12
C GLU A 142 12.69 12.09 29.60
N SER A 143 12.44 13.06 30.50
CA SER A 143 12.41 12.80 31.93
C SER A 143 11.28 11.82 32.31
N PHE A 144 10.07 11.99 31.74
CA PHE A 144 8.94 11.09 31.97
C PHE A 144 9.19 9.68 31.44
N ILE A 145 9.80 9.54 30.26
CA ILE A 145 10.19 8.22 29.71
C ILE A 145 11.19 7.51 30.62
N ASN A 146 12.13 8.24 31.21
CA ASN A 146 13.10 7.68 32.15
C ASN A 146 12.49 7.35 33.53
N GLU A 147 11.45 8.07 33.95
CA GLU A 147 10.76 7.87 35.22
C GLU A 147 9.81 6.67 35.19
N ASP A 148 9.08 6.49 34.09
CA ASP A 148 8.05 5.46 33.95
C ASP A 148 8.31 4.51 32.79
N ALA A 149 8.74 3.28 33.12
CA ALA A 149 9.02 2.25 32.14
C ALA A 149 7.82 1.86 31.26
N ARG A 150 6.59 2.15 31.67
CA ARG A 150 5.38 1.94 30.85
C ARG A 150 5.36 2.80 29.57
N LEU A 151 6.11 3.91 29.57
CA LEU A 151 6.26 4.79 28.40
C LEU A 151 7.23 4.25 27.34
N ALA A 152 8.02 3.22 27.65
CA ALA A 152 9.01 2.68 26.72
C ALA A 152 8.42 2.26 25.35
N PRO A 153 7.24 1.62 25.24
CA PRO A 153 6.63 1.29 23.95
C PRO A 153 6.29 2.52 23.08
N TYR A 154 6.03 3.66 23.73
CA TYR A 154 5.65 4.92 23.08
C TYR A 154 6.83 5.85 22.78
N ALA A 155 8.05 5.51 23.26
CA ALA A 155 9.22 6.40 23.16
C ALA A 155 9.52 6.82 21.72
N PHE A 156 9.41 5.91 20.76
CA PHE A 156 9.59 6.22 19.34
C PHE A 156 8.56 7.24 18.83
N GLN A 157 7.30 7.07 19.20
CA GLN A 157 6.21 7.94 18.76
C GLN A 157 6.32 9.33 19.41
N LEU A 158 6.71 9.38 20.67
CA LEU A 158 6.96 10.61 21.42
C LEU A 158 8.13 11.40 20.79
N ASP A 159 9.25 10.73 20.52
CA ASP A 159 10.40 11.37 19.84
C ASP A 159 10.02 11.85 18.42
N ASN A 160 9.28 11.04 17.66
CA ASN A 160 8.84 11.41 16.32
C ASN A 160 7.90 12.64 16.34
N ALA A 161 7.00 12.73 17.32
CA ALA A 161 6.15 13.91 17.49
C ALA A 161 6.97 15.18 17.84
N LEU A 162 7.95 15.06 18.73
CA LEU A 162 8.86 16.15 19.09
C LEU A 162 9.78 16.55 17.95
N ARG A 163 10.23 15.60 17.12
CA ARG A 163 11.03 15.85 15.92
C ARG A 163 10.28 16.72 14.90
N ASN A 164 8.95 16.62 14.87
CA ASN A 164 8.11 17.44 14.00
C ASN A 164 7.97 18.91 14.46
N ALA A 165 8.44 19.28 15.65
CA ALA A 165 8.28 20.63 16.18
C ALA A 165 8.74 21.76 15.23
N PRO A 166 9.90 21.68 14.54
CA PRO A 166 10.33 22.74 13.61
C PRO A 166 9.42 22.90 12.38
N HIS A 167 8.61 21.89 12.09
CA HIS A 167 7.74 21.80 10.92
C HIS A 167 6.24 21.90 11.28
N THR A 168 5.93 22.05 12.55
CA THR A 168 4.58 22.27 13.06
C THR A 168 4.32 23.79 13.15
N LEU A 169 3.28 24.23 12.49
CA LEU A 169 2.91 25.65 12.46
C LEU A 169 2.02 26.03 13.64
N SER A 170 1.71 27.32 13.79
CA SER A 170 0.73 27.74 14.80
C SER A 170 -0.64 27.10 14.54
N ALA A 171 -1.42 26.88 15.56
CA ALA A 171 -2.75 26.27 15.46
C ALA A 171 -3.65 26.98 14.43
N GLU A 172 -3.59 28.33 14.38
CA GLU A 172 -4.32 29.15 13.42
C GLU A 172 -3.87 28.89 11.98
N THR A 173 -2.56 28.74 11.75
CA THR A 173 -2.00 28.46 10.42
C THR A 173 -2.31 27.03 9.98
N GLU A 174 -2.22 26.04 10.88
CA GLU A 174 -2.61 24.66 10.61
C GLU A 174 -4.09 24.56 10.24
N GLN A 175 -4.96 25.27 10.98
CA GLN A 175 -6.38 25.35 10.68
C GLN A 175 -6.62 26.01 9.31
N THR A 176 -5.93 27.10 9.01
CA THR A 176 -6.03 27.76 7.71
C THR A 176 -5.62 26.82 6.57
N LEU A 177 -4.50 26.09 6.72
CA LEU A 177 -4.06 25.12 5.72
C LEU A 177 -5.06 23.96 5.56
N SER A 178 -5.74 23.56 6.63
CA SER A 178 -6.72 22.47 6.56
C SER A 178 -7.92 22.82 5.67
N TYR A 179 -8.31 24.08 5.56
CA TYR A 179 -9.38 24.52 4.64
C TYR A 179 -9.04 24.30 3.16
N PHE A 180 -7.75 24.21 2.83
CA PHE A 180 -7.28 23.96 1.47
C PHE A 180 -7.01 22.47 1.16
N SER A 181 -7.24 21.58 2.13
CA SER A 181 -6.89 20.15 1.96
C SER A 181 -7.51 19.49 0.74
N GLN A 182 -8.79 19.78 0.45
CA GLN A 182 -9.46 19.29 -0.75
C GLN A 182 -8.83 19.86 -2.03
N SER A 183 -8.49 21.15 -2.02
CA SER A 183 -7.82 21.79 -3.16
C SER A 183 -6.44 21.22 -3.42
N PHE A 184 -5.71 20.85 -2.36
CA PHE A 184 -4.40 20.19 -2.49
C PHE A 184 -4.51 18.77 -3.05
N GLY A 185 -5.61 18.08 -2.81
CA GLY A 185 -5.91 16.76 -3.37
C GLY A 185 -6.47 16.79 -4.79
N ALA A 186 -7.03 17.91 -5.24
CA ALA A 186 -7.72 18.02 -6.52
C ALA A 186 -6.89 17.54 -7.74
N PRO A 187 -5.57 17.83 -7.85
CA PRO A 187 -4.79 17.33 -8.97
C PRO A 187 -4.84 15.81 -9.10
N ASN A 188 -4.76 15.07 -8.00
CA ASN A 188 -4.83 13.62 -8.01
C ASN A 188 -6.21 13.12 -8.47
N SER A 189 -7.28 13.74 -7.98
CA SER A 189 -8.64 13.40 -8.37
C SER A 189 -8.89 13.65 -9.85
N ILE A 190 -8.41 14.79 -10.37
CA ILE A 190 -8.54 15.14 -11.81
C ILE A 190 -7.78 14.12 -12.67
N TYR A 191 -6.54 13.76 -12.28
CA TYR A 191 -5.79 12.74 -13.00
C TYR A 191 -6.51 11.38 -12.99
N SER A 192 -7.05 10.99 -11.85
CA SER A 192 -7.82 9.75 -11.72
C SER A 192 -9.06 9.72 -12.62
N MET A 193 -9.79 10.83 -12.70
CA MET A 193 -10.92 10.96 -13.62
C MET A 193 -10.50 10.83 -15.09
N ILE A 194 -9.45 11.56 -15.49
CA ILE A 194 -8.92 11.47 -16.86
C ILE A 194 -8.53 10.02 -17.16
N ALA A 195 -7.74 9.39 -16.29
CA ALA A 195 -7.16 8.07 -16.54
C ALA A 195 -8.20 6.93 -16.57
N ASN A 196 -9.22 7.02 -15.72
CA ASN A 196 -10.15 5.91 -15.52
C ASN A 196 -11.55 6.12 -16.15
N SER A 197 -11.93 7.38 -16.48
CA SER A 197 -13.28 7.69 -16.94
C SER A 197 -13.35 8.47 -18.25
N ASP A 198 -12.51 9.51 -18.43
CA ASP A 198 -12.71 10.47 -19.50
C ASP A 198 -12.07 10.05 -20.84
N ILE A 199 -11.03 9.23 -20.80
CA ILE A 199 -10.36 8.79 -22.02
C ILE A 199 -11.23 7.75 -22.75
N PRO A 200 -11.74 8.07 -23.97
CA PRO A 200 -12.46 7.09 -24.77
C PRO A 200 -11.46 6.13 -25.42
N TRP A 201 -11.16 5.05 -24.71
CA TRP A 201 -10.19 4.06 -25.17
C TRP A 201 -10.66 3.32 -26.41
N PRO A 202 -9.86 3.25 -27.47
CA PRO A 202 -10.25 2.55 -28.69
C PRO A 202 -10.16 1.04 -28.51
N THR A 203 -11.01 0.32 -29.22
CA THR A 203 -10.89 -1.14 -29.38
C THR A 203 -10.17 -1.43 -30.69
N ILE A 204 -9.21 -2.34 -30.67
CA ILE A 204 -8.46 -2.83 -31.85
C ILE A 204 -8.58 -4.34 -31.95
N THR A 205 -8.36 -4.87 -33.16
CA THR A 205 -8.30 -6.30 -33.42
C THR A 205 -6.84 -6.71 -33.59
N LEU A 206 -6.38 -7.71 -32.84
CA LEU A 206 -5.04 -8.29 -32.95
C LEU A 206 -4.96 -9.27 -34.13
N SER A 207 -3.75 -9.70 -34.46
CA SER A 207 -3.50 -10.61 -35.61
C SER A 207 -4.19 -11.98 -35.51
N ASP A 208 -4.51 -12.42 -34.29
CA ASP A 208 -5.24 -13.66 -34.01
C ASP A 208 -6.77 -13.50 -34.04
N GLY A 209 -7.26 -12.27 -34.30
CA GLY A 209 -8.69 -11.95 -34.30
C GLY A 209 -9.24 -11.49 -32.94
N THR A 210 -8.44 -11.47 -31.89
CA THR A 210 -8.85 -11.01 -30.56
C THR A 210 -9.12 -9.50 -30.55
N GLU A 211 -10.28 -9.09 -30.06
CA GLU A 211 -10.58 -7.69 -29.82
C GLU A 211 -10.09 -7.23 -28.44
N VAL A 212 -9.38 -6.10 -28.41
CA VAL A 212 -8.83 -5.50 -27.20
C VAL A 212 -9.21 -4.02 -27.11
N THR A 213 -9.94 -3.65 -26.07
CA THR A 213 -10.03 -2.24 -25.67
C THR A 213 -8.73 -1.83 -25.03
N VAL A 214 -8.03 -0.85 -25.64
CA VAL A 214 -6.64 -0.49 -25.26
C VAL A 214 -6.66 0.57 -24.15
N ASP A 215 -7.34 0.26 -23.06
CA ASP A 215 -7.20 0.95 -21.78
C ASP A 215 -5.94 0.44 -21.02
N SER A 216 -5.75 0.87 -19.78
CA SER A 216 -4.60 0.43 -18.97
C SER A 216 -4.55 -1.09 -18.80
N GLN A 217 -5.69 -1.76 -18.66
CA GLN A 217 -5.78 -3.21 -18.50
C GLN A 217 -5.53 -3.92 -19.83
N GLY A 218 -6.18 -3.50 -20.90
CA GLY A 218 -5.98 -4.06 -22.24
C GLY A 218 -4.56 -3.86 -22.76
N TYR A 219 -3.95 -2.69 -22.50
CA TYR A 219 -2.54 -2.44 -22.78
C TYR A 219 -1.65 -3.41 -21.98
N GLY A 220 -1.91 -3.55 -20.68
CA GLY A 220 -1.17 -4.46 -19.81
C GLY A 220 -1.14 -5.90 -20.33
N ARG A 221 -2.31 -6.42 -20.74
CA ARG A 221 -2.43 -7.78 -21.31
C ARG A 221 -1.75 -7.91 -22.68
N ALA A 222 -2.10 -7.04 -23.61
CA ALA A 222 -1.72 -7.21 -25.02
C ALA A 222 -0.27 -6.82 -25.32
N ARG A 223 0.40 -6.02 -24.47
CA ARG A 223 1.82 -5.67 -24.63
C ARG A 223 2.77 -6.87 -24.52
N GLY A 224 2.30 -8.00 -23.98
CA GLY A 224 3.04 -9.25 -23.88
C GLY A 224 2.88 -10.18 -25.09
N SER A 225 2.04 -9.84 -26.10
CA SER A 225 1.80 -10.67 -27.28
C SER A 225 3.11 -11.16 -27.91
N GLU A 226 3.15 -12.40 -28.39
CA GLU A 226 4.29 -12.94 -29.14
C GLU A 226 4.47 -12.23 -30.48
N ASN A 227 3.37 -11.77 -31.10
CA ASN A 227 3.40 -11.03 -32.36
C ASN A 227 3.89 -9.59 -32.11
N ARG A 228 5.01 -9.24 -32.74
CA ARG A 228 5.62 -7.91 -32.60
C ARG A 228 4.76 -6.78 -33.16
N ASP A 229 4.05 -7.01 -34.25
CA ASP A 229 3.20 -6.00 -34.87
C ASP A 229 1.99 -5.70 -34.00
N ASP A 230 1.42 -6.70 -33.33
CA ASP A 230 0.37 -6.52 -32.32
C ASP A 230 0.88 -5.67 -31.15
N ARG A 231 2.04 -6.00 -30.60
CA ARG A 231 2.64 -5.20 -29.51
C ARG A 231 2.84 -3.74 -29.92
N LYS A 232 3.33 -3.53 -31.14
CA LYS A 232 3.53 -2.18 -31.68
C LYS A 232 2.20 -1.45 -31.84
N GLN A 233 1.19 -2.11 -32.39
CA GLN A 233 -0.16 -1.53 -32.58
C GLN A 233 -0.78 -1.13 -31.23
N VAL A 234 -0.71 -2.03 -30.24
CA VAL A 234 -1.19 -1.76 -28.87
C VAL A 234 -0.45 -0.57 -28.24
N PHE A 235 0.88 -0.54 -28.36
CA PHE A 235 1.70 0.56 -27.86
C PHE A 235 1.36 1.89 -28.51
N ASP A 236 1.33 1.94 -29.82
CA ASP A 236 1.04 3.17 -30.58
C ASP A 236 -0.37 3.69 -30.27
N THR A 237 -1.34 2.80 -30.17
CA THR A 237 -2.73 3.15 -29.85
C THR A 237 -2.85 3.74 -28.45
N PHE A 238 -2.29 3.07 -27.45
CA PHE A 238 -2.34 3.51 -26.05
C PHE A 238 -1.66 4.86 -25.84
N TRP A 239 -0.42 5.00 -26.30
CA TRP A 239 0.33 6.24 -26.10
C TRP A 239 -0.13 7.39 -26.98
N SER A 240 -0.76 7.12 -28.14
CA SER A 240 -1.39 8.15 -28.94
C SER A 240 -2.59 8.76 -28.23
N LYS A 241 -3.37 7.94 -27.49
CA LYS A 241 -4.46 8.43 -26.66
C LYS A 241 -3.97 9.32 -25.52
N TRP A 242 -2.98 8.87 -24.76
CA TRP A 242 -2.37 9.70 -23.72
C TRP A 242 -1.81 11.02 -24.28
N LYS A 243 -1.27 11.00 -25.49
CA LYS A 243 -0.72 12.19 -26.14
C LYS A 243 -1.79 13.25 -26.43
N GLU A 244 -3.05 12.87 -26.66
CA GLU A 244 -4.17 13.81 -26.80
C GLU A 244 -4.39 14.61 -25.51
N TYR A 245 -4.19 14.00 -24.34
CA TYR A 245 -4.37 14.58 -23.01
C TYR A 245 -3.11 15.19 -22.38
N ARG A 246 -1.99 15.16 -23.10
CA ARG A 246 -0.67 15.55 -22.55
C ARG A 246 -0.64 16.93 -21.88
N ASN A 247 -1.39 17.92 -22.43
CA ASN A 247 -1.39 19.27 -21.88
C ASN A 247 -2.18 19.33 -20.55
N SER A 248 -3.31 18.64 -20.48
CA SER A 248 -4.12 18.55 -19.26
C SER A 248 -3.35 17.80 -18.17
N VAL A 249 -2.80 16.63 -18.49
CA VAL A 249 -1.99 15.83 -17.55
C VAL A 249 -0.72 16.59 -17.11
N GLY A 250 -0.07 17.30 -18.05
CA GLY A 250 1.08 18.14 -17.73
C GLY A 250 0.75 19.28 -16.77
N LEU A 251 -0.42 19.92 -16.94
CA LEU A 251 -0.87 20.97 -16.02
C LEU A 251 -1.24 20.42 -14.66
N VAL A 252 -1.91 19.26 -14.60
CA VAL A 252 -2.25 18.56 -13.37
C VAL A 252 -0.97 18.20 -12.57
N MET A 253 0.02 17.64 -13.26
CA MET A 253 1.32 17.31 -12.66
C MET A 253 2.02 18.56 -12.13
N ASN A 254 2.05 19.65 -12.93
CA ASN A 254 2.65 20.91 -12.48
C ASN A 254 1.91 21.48 -11.25
N SER A 255 0.57 21.44 -11.22
CA SER A 255 -0.21 21.91 -10.07
C SER A 255 0.11 21.10 -8.82
N HIS A 256 0.24 19.76 -8.95
CA HIS A 256 0.66 18.91 -7.85
C HIS A 256 2.05 19.32 -7.33
N LEU A 257 3.04 19.42 -8.20
CA LEU A 257 4.41 19.81 -7.82
C LEU A 257 4.47 21.19 -7.16
N GLN A 258 3.72 22.17 -7.66
CA GLN A 258 3.65 23.51 -7.04
C GLN A 258 3.04 23.44 -5.63
N THR A 259 2.02 22.62 -5.43
CA THR A 259 1.43 22.38 -4.11
C THR A 259 2.45 21.76 -3.14
N GLN A 260 3.20 20.75 -3.58
CA GLN A 260 4.24 20.13 -2.75
C GLN A 260 5.34 21.13 -2.36
N VAL A 261 5.79 21.95 -3.32
CA VAL A 261 6.78 23.01 -3.07
C VAL A 261 6.25 24.07 -2.09
N ALA A 262 4.98 24.48 -2.24
CA ALA A 262 4.37 25.45 -1.33
C ALA A 262 4.25 24.91 0.10
N LEU A 263 3.84 23.65 0.26
CA LEU A 263 3.74 22.97 1.55
C LEU A 263 5.11 22.76 2.21
N ALA A 264 6.14 22.39 1.45
CA ALA A 264 7.49 22.27 1.97
C ALA A 264 7.99 23.61 2.53
N LYS A 265 7.83 24.68 1.77
CA LYS A 265 8.19 26.05 2.21
C LYS A 265 7.39 26.51 3.43
N ALA A 266 6.07 26.31 3.42
CA ALA A 266 5.20 26.73 4.54
C ALA A 266 5.59 26.03 5.85
N ARG A 267 6.09 24.78 5.76
CA ARG A 267 6.48 23.98 6.93
C ARG A 267 7.99 23.99 7.22
N ASN A 268 8.72 24.95 6.65
CA ASN A 268 10.16 25.14 6.88
C ASN A 268 11.03 23.92 6.53
N TYR A 269 10.68 23.18 5.46
CA TYR A 269 11.59 22.17 4.89
C TYR A 269 12.49 22.79 3.83
N ASP A 270 13.73 22.33 3.74
CA ASP A 270 14.70 22.81 2.75
C ASP A 270 14.30 22.43 1.32
N SER A 271 13.67 21.27 1.17
CA SER A 271 13.15 20.79 -0.12
C SER A 271 11.91 19.91 0.04
N VAL A 272 11.26 19.59 -1.09
CA VAL A 272 10.20 18.59 -1.12
C VAL A 272 10.76 17.22 -0.74
N LEU A 273 11.96 16.87 -1.19
CA LEU A 273 12.61 15.60 -0.85
C LEU A 273 12.82 15.48 0.67
N ASP A 274 13.31 16.52 1.33
CA ASP A 274 13.49 16.52 2.79
C ASP A 274 12.16 16.29 3.49
N ARG A 275 11.09 16.94 3.04
CA ARG A 275 9.76 16.76 3.61
C ARG A 275 9.24 15.33 3.47
N GLU A 276 9.39 14.73 2.30
CA GLU A 276 8.90 13.36 2.03
C GLU A 276 9.69 12.30 2.82
N LEU A 277 10.99 12.47 2.96
CA LEU A 277 11.85 11.56 3.71
C LEU A 277 11.76 11.77 5.24
N PHE A 278 11.29 12.94 5.67
CA PHE A 278 11.22 13.29 7.08
C PHE A 278 10.28 12.38 7.87
N SER A 279 9.15 11.97 7.29
CA SER A 279 8.19 11.08 7.96
C SER A 279 8.82 9.76 8.39
N ASP A 280 9.71 9.22 7.56
CA ASP A 280 10.41 7.95 7.77
C ASP A 280 11.77 8.12 8.48
N ASN A 281 12.09 9.36 8.88
CA ASN A 281 13.38 9.72 9.47
C ASN A 281 14.59 9.29 8.62
N LEU A 282 14.47 9.42 7.30
CA LEU A 282 15.50 9.04 6.34
C LEU A 282 16.35 10.24 5.95
N PRO A 283 17.70 10.16 6.07
CA PRO A 283 18.56 11.19 5.52
C PRO A 283 18.47 11.25 4.00
N PRO A 284 18.43 12.44 3.36
CA PRO A 284 18.45 12.60 1.91
C PRO A 284 19.60 11.87 1.21
N ALA A 285 20.71 11.67 1.92
CA ALA A 285 21.86 10.92 1.43
C ALA A 285 21.51 9.47 1.02
N VAL A 286 20.53 8.83 1.68
CA VAL A 286 20.06 7.48 1.32
C VAL A 286 19.44 7.49 -0.08
N TYR A 287 18.56 8.44 -0.37
CA TYR A 287 17.95 8.60 -1.69
C TYR A 287 19.00 8.90 -2.78
N HIS A 288 19.89 9.85 -2.53
CA HIS A 288 20.94 10.20 -3.48
C HIS A 288 21.91 9.04 -3.75
N THR A 289 22.24 8.26 -2.72
CA THR A 289 23.05 7.04 -2.86
C THR A 289 22.32 6.02 -3.73
N LEU A 290 21.03 5.75 -3.48
CA LEU A 290 20.22 4.85 -4.29
C LEU A 290 20.26 5.27 -5.78
N VAL A 291 19.97 6.54 -6.08
CA VAL A 291 20.02 7.06 -7.45
C VAL A 291 21.40 6.88 -8.08
N SER A 292 22.46 7.17 -7.32
CA SER A 292 23.84 7.01 -7.78
C SER A 292 24.18 5.55 -8.11
N GLU A 293 23.83 4.61 -7.22
CA GLU A 293 24.10 3.18 -7.41
C GLU A 293 23.29 2.59 -8.58
N VAL A 294 22.01 2.97 -8.73
CA VAL A 294 21.20 2.57 -9.88
C VAL A 294 21.83 3.08 -11.19
N ASN A 295 22.28 4.33 -11.22
CA ASN A 295 22.98 4.87 -12.41
C ASN A 295 24.26 4.10 -12.74
N LYS A 296 25.04 3.68 -11.75
CA LYS A 296 26.22 2.82 -11.95
C LYS A 296 25.86 1.44 -12.51
N ALA A 297 24.67 0.92 -12.18
CA ALA A 297 24.19 -0.38 -12.64
C ALA A 297 23.59 -0.34 -14.06
N LEU A 298 23.23 0.83 -14.61
CA LEU A 298 22.64 0.95 -15.95
C LEU A 298 23.39 0.21 -17.06
N PRO A 299 24.74 0.17 -17.11
CA PRO A 299 25.46 -0.63 -18.11
C PRO A 299 25.08 -2.11 -18.10
N THR A 300 24.78 -2.69 -16.93
CA THR A 300 24.32 -4.08 -16.81
C THR A 300 22.92 -4.24 -17.40
N LEU A 301 21.99 -3.33 -17.11
CA LEU A 301 20.66 -3.30 -17.71
C LEU A 301 20.74 -3.15 -19.24
N HIS A 302 21.63 -2.28 -19.75
CA HIS A 302 21.82 -2.14 -21.19
C HIS A 302 22.38 -3.42 -21.85
N ARG A 303 23.24 -4.17 -21.15
CA ARG A 303 23.72 -5.50 -21.62
C ARG A 303 22.55 -6.50 -21.69
N TYR A 304 21.68 -6.51 -20.68
CA TYR A 304 20.48 -7.34 -20.65
C TYR A 304 19.58 -7.02 -21.85
N PHE A 305 19.27 -5.75 -22.12
CA PHE A 305 18.44 -5.40 -23.29
C PHE A 305 19.09 -5.77 -24.62
N LYS A 306 20.42 -5.68 -24.76
CA LYS A 306 21.12 -6.17 -25.95
C LYS A 306 21.00 -7.70 -26.11
N LEU A 307 21.07 -8.45 -25.00
CA LEU A 307 20.85 -9.89 -25.00
C LEU A 307 19.41 -10.21 -25.39
N ARG A 308 18.45 -9.54 -24.76
CA ARG A 308 17.03 -9.69 -25.03
C ARG A 308 16.70 -9.43 -26.51
N GLY A 309 17.23 -8.38 -27.10
CA GLY A 309 17.05 -8.08 -28.53
C GLY A 309 17.54 -9.23 -29.43
N ARG A 310 18.70 -9.84 -29.10
CA ARG A 310 19.19 -11.00 -29.83
C ARG A 310 18.29 -12.22 -29.66
N MET A 311 17.79 -12.48 -28.46
CA MET A 311 16.87 -13.59 -28.19
C MET A 311 15.55 -13.44 -28.93
N LEU A 312 15.02 -12.22 -29.02
CA LEU A 312 13.80 -11.88 -29.77
C LEU A 312 14.01 -11.77 -31.28
N GLY A 313 15.27 -11.84 -31.77
CA GLY A 313 15.58 -11.68 -33.18
C GLY A 313 15.31 -10.28 -33.73
N VAL A 314 15.34 -9.24 -32.89
CA VAL A 314 15.09 -7.85 -33.30
C VAL A 314 16.39 -7.10 -33.42
N GLU A 315 16.56 -6.37 -34.54
CA GLU A 315 17.75 -5.57 -34.79
C GLU A 315 17.83 -4.36 -33.83
N GLN A 316 16.71 -3.71 -33.61
CA GLN A 316 16.58 -2.59 -32.69
C GLN A 316 15.42 -2.85 -31.71
N MET A 317 15.74 -2.80 -30.41
CA MET A 317 14.77 -2.89 -29.33
C MET A 317 13.97 -1.57 -29.23
N HIS A 318 12.68 -1.70 -29.12
CA HIS A 318 11.75 -0.62 -28.77
C HIS A 318 11.08 -0.91 -27.43
N TYR A 319 10.39 0.06 -26.86
CA TYR A 319 9.71 -0.09 -25.57
C TYR A 319 8.71 -1.26 -25.56
N TYR A 320 8.01 -1.51 -26.67
CA TYR A 320 7.08 -2.63 -26.82
C TYR A 320 7.78 -4.02 -26.96
N ASP A 321 9.11 -4.08 -26.99
CA ASP A 321 9.87 -5.34 -27.02
C ASP A 321 10.36 -5.77 -25.63
N ILE A 322 10.08 -4.99 -24.57
CA ILE A 322 10.54 -5.32 -23.20
C ILE A 322 9.62 -6.27 -22.45
N TYR A 323 8.40 -6.52 -22.93
CA TYR A 323 7.38 -7.28 -22.22
C TYR A 323 7.17 -8.73 -22.70
N PRO A 324 7.36 -9.09 -24.01
CA PRO A 324 7.06 -10.45 -24.44
C PRO A 324 7.96 -11.46 -23.71
N PRO A 325 7.45 -12.67 -23.40
CA PRO A 325 8.25 -13.70 -22.78
C PRO A 325 9.43 -14.07 -23.68
N LEU A 326 10.59 -14.36 -23.09
CA LEU A 326 11.78 -14.81 -23.82
C LEU A 326 11.81 -16.33 -23.96
N VAL A 327 11.08 -17.03 -23.10
CA VAL A 327 10.99 -18.48 -23.04
C VAL A 327 9.52 -18.84 -22.94
N SER A 328 9.06 -19.72 -23.79
CA SER A 328 7.74 -20.34 -23.66
C SER A 328 7.84 -21.40 -22.56
N LEU A 329 7.06 -21.25 -21.50
CA LEU A 329 6.88 -22.25 -20.47
C LEU A 329 5.55 -22.96 -20.75
N ASP A 330 5.62 -24.20 -21.22
CA ASP A 330 4.45 -25.07 -21.34
C ASP A 330 4.11 -25.68 -19.96
N ARG A 331 3.78 -24.77 -19.02
CA ARG A 331 3.48 -25.11 -17.63
C ARG A 331 2.48 -24.12 -17.04
N THR A 332 1.48 -24.65 -16.37
CA THR A 332 0.53 -23.88 -15.57
C THR A 332 1.05 -23.72 -14.15
N PHE A 333 0.89 -22.54 -13.60
CA PHE A 333 1.26 -22.19 -12.24
C PHE A 333 -0.02 -21.92 -11.42
N ASP A 334 -0.84 -22.97 -11.26
CA ASP A 334 -2.02 -22.90 -10.40
C ASP A 334 -1.66 -22.62 -8.94
N LEU A 335 -2.66 -22.41 -8.09
CA LEU A 335 -2.44 -22.05 -6.70
C LEU A 335 -1.58 -23.08 -5.95
N ASP A 336 -1.86 -24.37 -6.12
CA ASP A 336 -1.14 -25.43 -5.41
C ASP A 336 0.33 -25.52 -5.89
N THR A 337 0.55 -25.37 -7.20
CA THR A 337 1.88 -25.27 -7.80
C THR A 337 2.62 -24.03 -7.27
N SER A 338 1.94 -22.89 -7.17
CA SER A 338 2.50 -21.63 -6.66
C SER A 338 2.90 -21.74 -5.19
N LYS A 339 2.06 -22.33 -4.34
CA LYS A 339 2.38 -22.62 -2.95
C LYS A 339 3.64 -23.51 -2.84
N LYS A 340 3.64 -24.62 -3.57
CA LYS A 340 4.76 -25.59 -3.55
C LYS A 340 6.08 -24.95 -3.98
N ILE A 341 6.11 -24.26 -5.11
CA ILE A 341 7.34 -23.65 -5.65
C ILE A 341 7.83 -22.55 -4.71
N THR A 342 6.93 -21.75 -4.15
CA THR A 342 7.30 -20.70 -3.20
C THR A 342 7.94 -21.31 -1.95
N LEU A 343 7.35 -22.35 -1.34
CA LEU A 343 7.92 -23.00 -0.17
C LEU A 343 9.26 -23.68 -0.46
N GLU A 344 9.39 -24.33 -1.62
CA GLU A 344 10.67 -24.93 -2.07
C GLU A 344 11.76 -23.85 -2.20
N ALA A 345 11.45 -22.73 -2.84
CA ALA A 345 12.38 -21.61 -2.98
C ALA A 345 12.79 -21.01 -1.64
N MET A 346 11.82 -20.82 -0.73
CA MET A 346 12.06 -20.24 0.59
C MET A 346 12.79 -21.17 1.58
N SER A 347 13.07 -22.42 1.19
CA SER A 347 13.81 -23.36 2.05
C SER A 347 15.19 -22.83 2.48
N VAL A 348 15.79 -21.93 1.72
CA VAL A 348 17.05 -21.25 2.06
C VAL A 348 16.96 -20.35 3.30
N LEU A 349 15.74 -19.95 3.70
CA LEU A 349 15.48 -19.11 4.87
C LEU A 349 15.35 -19.92 6.18
N GLY A 350 15.34 -21.25 6.08
CA GLY A 350 15.32 -22.17 7.23
C GLY A 350 13.93 -22.78 7.50
N GLU A 351 13.95 -23.85 8.34
CA GLU A 351 12.78 -24.67 8.62
C GLU A 351 11.67 -23.91 9.35
N ASP A 352 12.03 -23.01 10.26
CA ASP A 352 11.05 -22.20 11.02
C ASP A 352 10.26 -21.28 10.09
N TRP A 353 10.94 -20.65 9.13
CA TRP A 353 10.30 -19.83 8.12
C TRP A 353 9.31 -20.63 7.27
N VAL A 354 9.79 -21.75 6.70
CA VAL A 354 8.96 -22.58 5.79
C VAL A 354 7.75 -23.14 6.53
N SER A 355 7.93 -23.64 7.75
CA SER A 355 6.83 -24.20 8.55
C SER A 355 5.76 -23.15 8.88
N MET A 356 6.17 -21.93 9.24
CA MET A 356 5.24 -20.83 9.49
C MET A 356 4.49 -20.43 8.21
N GLN A 357 5.21 -20.28 7.10
CA GLN A 357 4.62 -19.89 5.81
C GLN A 357 3.66 -20.98 5.28
N GLU A 358 4.03 -22.26 5.37
CA GLU A 358 3.19 -23.39 4.96
C GLU A 358 1.89 -23.45 5.78
N ALA A 359 2.00 -23.33 7.11
CA ALA A 359 0.83 -23.29 7.97
C ALA A 359 -0.12 -22.15 7.58
N ALA A 360 0.42 -20.94 7.38
CA ALA A 360 -0.34 -19.76 6.99
C ALA A 360 -0.98 -19.90 5.59
N MET A 361 -0.28 -20.47 4.61
CA MET A 361 -0.79 -20.71 3.26
C MET A 361 -1.95 -21.72 3.19
N ASN A 362 -2.10 -22.56 4.22
CA ASN A 362 -3.18 -23.55 4.29
C ASN A 362 -4.43 -23.03 5.00
N GLU A 363 -4.34 -21.84 5.59
CA GLU A 363 -5.48 -21.12 6.16
C GLU A 363 -6.17 -20.24 5.11
N ARG A 364 -7.34 -19.74 5.45
CA ARG A 364 -8.17 -18.90 4.57
C ARG A 364 -7.81 -17.40 4.71
N TRP A 365 -6.52 -17.07 4.48
CA TRP A 365 -6.02 -15.70 4.56
C TRP A 365 -6.05 -14.99 3.21
N MET A 366 -6.29 -15.70 2.12
CA MET A 366 -6.18 -15.19 0.75
C MET A 366 -7.51 -15.14 0.04
N HIS A 367 -7.74 -14.07 -0.72
CA HIS A 367 -8.75 -14.00 -1.76
C HIS A 367 -8.03 -14.10 -3.12
N VAL A 368 -8.06 -15.29 -3.75
CA VAL A 368 -7.06 -15.69 -4.74
C VAL A 368 -7.40 -15.26 -6.16
N TYR A 369 -8.59 -15.65 -6.66
CA TYR A 369 -8.88 -15.52 -8.09
C TYR A 369 -9.54 -14.21 -8.45
N PRO A 370 -9.36 -13.72 -9.71
CA PRO A 370 -10.10 -12.57 -10.21
C PRO A 370 -11.58 -12.88 -10.29
N GLN A 371 -12.40 -11.89 -9.98
CA GLN A 371 -13.85 -11.95 -10.16
C GLN A 371 -14.38 -10.57 -10.52
N ARG A 372 -15.59 -10.55 -11.10
CA ARG A 372 -16.22 -9.32 -11.52
C ARG A 372 -16.51 -8.40 -10.33
N GLY A 373 -15.99 -7.18 -10.38
CA GLY A 373 -16.17 -6.17 -9.34
C GLY A 373 -15.10 -6.19 -8.25
N LYS A 374 -14.30 -7.23 -8.16
CA LYS A 374 -13.18 -7.30 -7.23
C LYS A 374 -12.13 -6.23 -7.55
N ARG A 375 -11.51 -5.69 -6.50
CA ARG A 375 -10.37 -4.78 -6.64
C ARG A 375 -9.26 -5.42 -7.47
N SER A 376 -8.75 -4.66 -8.44
CA SER A 376 -7.64 -5.10 -9.30
C SER A 376 -6.29 -5.01 -8.60
N GLY A 377 -5.29 -5.74 -9.12
CA GLY A 377 -3.95 -5.82 -8.55
C GLY A 377 -3.84 -6.87 -7.45
N ALA A 378 -2.83 -6.74 -6.61
CA ALA A 378 -2.61 -7.57 -5.43
C ALA A 378 -2.12 -6.71 -4.27
N TYR A 379 -2.39 -7.15 -3.06
CA TYR A 379 -1.85 -6.52 -1.86
C TYR A 379 -1.93 -7.45 -0.64
N MET A 380 -1.09 -7.17 0.35
CA MET A 380 -1.21 -7.70 1.70
C MET A 380 -1.77 -6.61 2.64
N SER A 381 -2.75 -6.97 3.46
CA SER A 381 -3.33 -6.14 4.53
C SER A 381 -2.98 -6.71 5.91
N GLY A 382 -2.08 -6.03 6.61
CA GLY A 382 -1.58 -6.47 7.92
C GLY A 382 -1.87 -5.51 9.08
N GLY A 383 -2.69 -4.46 8.86
CA GLY A 383 -2.92 -3.40 9.85
C GLY A 383 -3.62 -3.83 11.14
N ALA A 384 -4.47 -4.86 11.10
CA ALA A 384 -5.10 -5.40 12.30
C ALA A 384 -4.09 -6.23 13.09
N TYR A 385 -3.53 -5.65 14.15
CA TYR A 385 -2.43 -6.24 14.92
C TYR A 385 -2.77 -7.58 15.56
N ASP A 386 -4.01 -7.73 16.04
CA ASP A 386 -4.49 -8.91 16.79
C ASP A 386 -4.80 -10.11 15.91
N VAL A 387 -4.75 -9.94 14.59
CA VAL A 387 -5.16 -10.94 13.61
C VAL A 387 -4.04 -11.12 12.60
N HIS A 388 -4.03 -12.27 11.93
CA HIS A 388 -3.12 -12.53 10.82
C HIS A 388 -3.31 -11.53 9.68
N PRO A 389 -2.31 -11.37 8.79
CA PRO A 389 -2.49 -10.60 7.56
C PRO A 389 -3.46 -11.29 6.59
N TYR A 390 -4.06 -10.49 5.71
CA TYR A 390 -4.90 -10.95 4.61
C TYR A 390 -4.26 -10.55 3.27
N LEU A 391 -4.44 -11.39 2.25
CA LEU A 391 -3.91 -11.16 0.91
C LEU A 391 -5.03 -11.10 -0.11
N LEU A 392 -5.09 -10.03 -0.90
CA LEU A 392 -5.88 -9.98 -2.11
C LEU A 392 -4.98 -10.27 -3.29
N LEU A 393 -5.36 -11.25 -4.10
CA LEU A 393 -4.66 -11.64 -5.32
C LEU A 393 -5.65 -11.61 -6.50
N ASN A 394 -5.12 -11.59 -7.71
CA ASN A 394 -5.86 -11.82 -8.95
C ASN A 394 -5.05 -12.83 -9.77
N HIS A 395 -5.00 -14.07 -9.28
CA HIS A 395 -4.17 -15.15 -9.78
C HIS A 395 -4.72 -15.72 -11.08
N ASN A 396 -3.90 -15.83 -12.11
CA ASN A 396 -4.27 -16.28 -13.47
C ASN A 396 -3.51 -17.54 -13.90
N ASP A 397 -2.99 -18.30 -12.97
CA ASP A 397 -2.27 -19.55 -13.18
C ASP A 397 -1.04 -19.44 -14.10
N ASP A 398 -0.46 -18.24 -14.20
CA ASP A 398 0.73 -17.93 -14.97
C ASP A 398 1.94 -17.63 -14.08
N TYR A 399 3.14 -17.49 -14.68
CA TYR A 399 4.37 -17.19 -13.95
C TYR A 399 4.32 -15.82 -13.25
N SER A 400 3.64 -14.84 -13.86
CA SER A 400 3.50 -13.52 -13.24
C SER A 400 2.69 -13.60 -11.94
N SER A 401 1.65 -14.42 -11.94
CA SER A 401 0.83 -14.69 -10.75
C SER A 401 1.62 -15.42 -9.66
N LEU A 402 2.48 -16.38 -10.03
CA LEU A 402 3.41 -17.01 -9.07
C LEU A 402 4.37 -15.98 -8.44
N SER A 403 4.96 -15.10 -9.27
CA SER A 403 5.86 -14.04 -8.77
C SER A 403 5.13 -13.09 -7.81
N THR A 404 3.92 -12.65 -8.19
CA THR A 404 3.06 -11.81 -7.33
C THR A 404 2.68 -12.54 -6.04
N PHE A 405 2.34 -13.83 -6.12
CA PHE A 405 2.04 -14.65 -4.95
C PHE A 405 3.22 -14.67 -3.96
N ALA A 406 4.44 -14.92 -4.44
CA ALA A 406 5.63 -14.88 -3.60
C ALA A 406 5.87 -13.48 -3.01
N HIS A 407 5.65 -12.43 -3.78
CA HIS A 407 5.75 -11.03 -3.35
C HIS A 407 4.83 -10.73 -2.16
N GLU A 408 3.53 -11.01 -2.29
CA GLU A 408 2.55 -10.74 -1.23
C GLU A 408 2.81 -11.58 0.02
N TRP A 409 3.31 -12.82 -0.14
CA TRP A 409 3.75 -13.62 0.98
C TRP A 409 5.01 -13.07 1.66
N GLY A 410 5.86 -12.34 0.93
CA GLY A 410 6.97 -11.59 1.51
C GLY A 410 6.50 -10.53 2.49
N HIS A 411 5.48 -9.76 2.12
CA HIS A 411 4.83 -8.81 3.02
C HIS A 411 4.16 -9.49 4.22
N ALA A 412 3.45 -10.60 3.98
CA ALA A 412 2.75 -11.33 5.03
C ALA A 412 3.71 -11.86 6.09
N MET A 413 4.79 -12.49 5.68
CA MET A 413 5.81 -13.01 6.58
C MET A 413 6.51 -11.89 7.37
N HIS A 414 6.86 -10.78 6.71
CA HIS A 414 7.40 -9.61 7.39
C HIS A 414 6.46 -9.09 8.49
N THR A 415 5.18 -8.97 8.16
CA THR A 415 4.16 -8.52 9.12
C THR A 415 4.00 -9.49 10.29
N LEU A 416 4.03 -10.81 10.03
CA LEU A 416 3.96 -11.82 11.09
C LEU A 416 5.13 -11.68 12.06
N TYR A 417 6.36 -11.60 11.55
CA TYR A 417 7.54 -11.40 12.40
C TYR A 417 7.51 -10.06 13.13
N ALA A 418 7.11 -8.98 12.46
CA ALA A 418 6.99 -7.68 13.10
C ALA A 418 6.01 -7.71 14.28
N LYS A 419 4.86 -8.37 14.12
CA LYS A 419 3.85 -8.52 15.19
C LYS A 419 4.31 -9.43 16.33
N GLN A 420 5.17 -10.41 16.06
CA GLN A 420 5.73 -11.28 17.08
C GLN A 420 6.80 -10.58 17.93
N GLU A 421 7.63 -9.75 17.31
CA GLU A 421 8.81 -9.15 17.94
C GLU A 421 8.57 -7.73 18.46
N GLN A 422 7.52 -7.06 17.99
CA GLN A 422 7.22 -5.67 18.31
C GLN A 422 5.84 -5.52 18.96
N PRO A 423 5.70 -4.66 19.98
CA PRO A 423 4.39 -4.27 20.46
C PRO A 423 3.63 -3.47 19.39
N PHE A 424 2.32 -3.35 19.55
CA PHE A 424 1.45 -2.66 18.58
C PHE A 424 1.97 -1.28 18.19
N GLU A 425 2.49 -0.54 19.14
CA GLU A 425 2.99 0.82 19.00
C GLU A 425 4.15 0.93 18.00
N THR A 426 4.93 -0.13 17.84
CA THR A 426 6.13 -0.15 17.00
C THR A 426 6.15 -1.25 15.94
N ALA A 427 5.09 -2.06 15.84
CA ALA A 427 5.00 -3.14 14.84
C ALA A 427 4.83 -2.63 13.40
N GLY A 428 4.38 -1.39 13.21
CA GLY A 428 4.30 -0.74 11.91
C GLY A 428 5.68 -0.41 11.34
N TYR A 429 5.81 -0.45 10.02
CA TYR A 429 7.05 -0.14 9.30
C TYR A 429 6.78 0.80 8.12
N SER A 430 7.81 1.53 7.68
CA SER A 430 7.69 2.50 6.59
C SER A 430 7.59 1.81 5.23
N THR A 431 6.99 2.50 4.26
CA THR A 431 6.95 2.05 2.85
C THR A 431 8.35 1.81 2.28
N PHE A 432 9.35 2.56 2.73
CA PHE A 432 10.74 2.37 2.32
C PHE A 432 11.28 0.97 2.63
N ILE A 433 10.83 0.37 3.76
CA ILE A 433 11.25 -0.97 4.18
C ILE A 433 10.27 -2.05 3.67
N ALA A 434 9.01 -1.69 3.45
CA ALA A 434 7.94 -2.64 3.12
C ALA A 434 8.28 -3.57 1.95
N GLU A 435 8.92 -3.03 0.90
CA GLU A 435 9.23 -3.78 -0.33
C GLU A 435 10.54 -4.60 -0.26
N ILE A 436 11.28 -4.53 0.83
CA ILE A 436 12.51 -5.34 0.98
C ILE A 436 12.18 -6.83 1.08
N PRO A 437 11.27 -7.27 1.97
CA PRO A 437 10.91 -8.69 2.07
C PRO A 437 10.22 -9.21 0.81
N SER A 438 9.27 -8.46 0.25
CA SER A 438 8.52 -8.86 -0.93
C SER A 438 9.41 -9.07 -2.15
N THR A 439 10.25 -8.08 -2.49
CA THR A 439 11.24 -8.19 -3.58
C THR A 439 12.31 -9.25 -3.30
N SER A 440 12.69 -9.46 -2.03
CA SER A 440 13.64 -10.51 -1.68
C SER A 440 13.07 -11.90 -1.98
N LEU A 441 11.80 -12.14 -1.67
CA LEU A 441 11.17 -13.41 -1.99
C LEU A 441 11.03 -13.64 -3.50
N GLU A 442 10.70 -12.61 -4.27
CA GLU A 442 10.73 -12.70 -5.73
C GLU A 442 12.11 -13.08 -6.28
N LEU A 443 13.18 -12.47 -5.75
CA LEU A 443 14.54 -12.75 -6.18
C LEU A 443 15.03 -14.15 -5.78
N ILE A 444 14.58 -14.68 -4.63
CA ILE A 444 14.89 -16.04 -4.20
C ILE A 444 14.12 -17.06 -5.08
N LEU A 445 12.90 -16.71 -5.49
CA LEU A 445 12.07 -17.54 -6.36
C LEU A 445 12.66 -17.69 -7.77
N GLN A 446 13.35 -16.68 -8.31
CA GLN A 446 13.96 -16.66 -9.64
C GLN A 446 15.24 -17.52 -9.75
#